data_95c55b7ad9d2b400f0a236c464321204
#
_entry.id   95c55b7ad9d2b400f0a236c464321204
#
_cell.length_a   1.000
_cell.length_b   1.000
_cell.length_c   1.000
_cell.angle_alpha   90.00
_cell.angle_beta   90.00
_cell.angle_gamma   90.00
#
_symmetry.space_group_name_H-M   'P 1'
#
loop_
_entity.id
_entity.type
_entity.pdbx_description
1 polymer ?
#
loop_
_entity_poly.entity_id
_entity_poly.type
_entity_poly.pdbx_seq_one_letter_code
_entity_poly.pdbx_strand_id
1 'polypeptide(L)'
;MILDGFGIAKTEGNAIAAAKRPNLDKLFSENPITKIGASGMDVGLPDGQMGNSEVGHTNIGAGRIVYQELTRITKAVQDGSFFENEALVHAMNNAKENGTALHLIGLLSNGGVHSHNQHLYGLLEMAKKMGVENVYVHALLDGRDVPPSSGKDFVKELMEKMKEIGVGKVATVMGRY
;
A
#
# COMPACT_ATOMS: atom_id res chain seq x y z
N MET A 1 22.92 -20.05 -2.92
CA MET A 1 22.04 -20.91 -2.11
C MET A 1 21.23 -20.01 -1.21
N ILE A 2 19.92 -20.18 -1.18
CA ILE A 2 19.01 -19.43 -0.29
C ILE A 2 18.58 -20.39 0.82
N LEU A 3 18.71 -19.97 2.07
CA LEU A 3 18.21 -20.68 3.25
C LEU A 3 16.99 -19.95 3.78
N ASP A 4 15.85 -20.16 3.13
CA ASP A 4 14.59 -19.53 3.50
C ASP A 4 14.17 -19.97 4.90
N GLY A 5 13.74 -19.01 5.73
CA GLY A 5 13.42 -19.26 7.14
C GLY A 5 14.63 -19.38 8.08
N PHE A 6 15.87 -19.23 7.59
CA PHE A 6 17.08 -19.22 8.42
C PHE A 6 17.22 -17.85 9.12
N GLY A 7 16.43 -17.65 10.18
CA GLY A 7 16.33 -16.38 10.89
C GLY A 7 17.54 -16.09 11.79
N ILE A 8 17.72 -14.81 12.11
CA ILE A 8 18.69 -14.32 13.08
C ILE A 8 17.94 -14.03 14.38
N ALA A 9 18.24 -14.79 15.43
CA ALA A 9 17.62 -14.63 16.75
C ALA A 9 18.64 -14.82 17.87
N LYS A 10 18.23 -14.55 19.11
CA LYS A 10 19.02 -14.86 20.31
C LYS A 10 19.28 -16.36 20.37
N THR A 11 20.35 -16.76 21.08
CA THR A 11 20.78 -18.17 21.16
C THR A 11 19.79 -19.04 21.93
N GLU A 12 19.15 -18.49 22.95
CA GLU A 12 18.19 -19.21 23.79
C GLU A 12 16.91 -19.51 22.99
N GLY A 13 16.50 -20.79 22.98
CA GLY A 13 15.35 -21.26 22.22
C GLY A 13 15.51 -21.29 20.70
N ASN A 14 16.72 -21.02 20.20
CA ASN A 14 17.01 -20.98 18.76
C ASN A 14 17.57 -22.32 18.27
N ALA A 15 16.73 -23.11 17.59
CA ALA A 15 17.14 -24.40 17.06
C ALA A 15 18.29 -24.31 16.04
N ILE A 16 18.38 -23.22 15.27
CA ILE A 16 19.49 -22.99 14.33
C ILE A 16 20.82 -22.83 15.09
N ALA A 17 20.81 -22.07 16.19
CA ALA A 17 21.99 -21.89 17.03
C ALA A 17 22.41 -23.20 17.77
N ALA A 18 21.46 -24.04 18.12
CA ALA A 18 21.69 -25.33 18.79
C ALA A 18 22.14 -26.44 17.82
N ALA A 19 21.91 -26.30 16.53
CA ALA A 19 22.26 -27.31 15.53
C ALA A 19 23.76 -27.40 15.29
N LYS A 20 24.25 -28.61 14.95
CA LYS A 20 25.61 -28.84 14.48
C LYS A 20 25.73 -28.37 13.02
N ARG A 21 26.42 -27.27 12.77
CA ARG A 21 26.54 -26.66 11.45
C ARG A 21 27.98 -26.23 11.09
N PRO A 22 28.93 -27.14 11.15
CA PRO A 22 30.37 -26.81 11.04
C PRO A 22 30.72 -26.10 9.71
N ASN A 23 30.04 -26.45 8.60
CA ASN A 23 30.33 -25.84 7.32
C ASN A 23 29.78 -24.39 7.26
N LEU A 24 28.58 -24.13 7.80
CA LEU A 24 28.02 -22.78 7.85
C LEU A 24 28.82 -21.90 8.82
N ASP A 25 29.21 -22.46 9.99
CA ASP A 25 30.00 -21.72 10.97
C ASP A 25 31.37 -21.34 10.38
N LYS A 26 32.01 -22.24 9.64
CA LYS A 26 33.22 -21.93 8.88
C LYS A 26 33.02 -20.85 7.86
N LEU A 27 31.98 -20.95 7.02
CA LEU A 27 31.64 -19.92 6.01
C LEU A 27 31.43 -18.56 6.65
N PHE A 28 30.72 -18.50 7.78
CA PHE A 28 30.43 -17.25 8.48
C PHE A 28 31.66 -16.64 9.17
N SER A 29 32.64 -17.48 9.60
CA SER A 29 33.85 -16.99 10.23
C SER A 29 34.94 -16.53 9.25
N GLU A 30 34.98 -17.11 8.06
CA GLU A 30 36.03 -16.88 7.08
C GLU A 30 35.66 -15.87 5.97
N ASN A 31 34.39 -15.47 5.87
CA ASN A 31 33.94 -14.60 4.79
C ASN A 31 33.27 -13.34 5.32
N PRO A 32 33.30 -12.24 4.55
CA PRO A 32 32.51 -11.04 4.86
C PRO A 32 31.01 -11.35 4.94
N ILE A 33 30.34 -10.81 5.94
CA ILE A 33 28.90 -10.96 6.16
C ILE A 33 28.26 -9.59 6.26
N THR A 34 27.11 -9.43 5.66
CA THR A 34 26.24 -8.26 5.84
C THR A 34 24.81 -8.69 6.16
N LYS A 35 24.05 -7.78 6.77
CA LYS A 35 22.62 -7.94 7.00
C LYS A 35 21.87 -6.99 6.07
N ILE A 36 20.78 -7.46 5.51
CA ILE A 36 19.87 -6.65 4.71
C ILE A 36 18.51 -6.60 5.39
N GLY A 37 17.75 -5.53 5.13
CA GLY A 37 16.37 -5.42 5.57
C GLY A 37 15.51 -6.50 4.90
N ALA A 38 14.55 -7.04 5.64
CA ALA A 38 13.66 -8.11 5.17
C ALA A 38 12.18 -7.81 5.44
N SER A 39 11.83 -6.55 5.72
CA SER A 39 10.47 -6.11 6.01
C SER A 39 10.23 -4.68 5.55
N GLY A 40 8.98 -4.27 5.48
CA GLY A 40 8.59 -2.90 5.16
C GLY A 40 9.17 -2.41 3.83
N MET A 41 9.56 -1.15 3.81
CA MET A 41 10.07 -0.49 2.59
C MET A 41 11.33 -1.14 2.01
N ASP A 42 12.13 -1.82 2.83
CA ASP A 42 13.34 -2.52 2.36
C ASP A 42 13.03 -3.66 1.39
N VAL A 43 11.81 -4.16 1.39
CA VAL A 43 11.34 -5.22 0.49
C VAL A 43 10.12 -4.80 -0.36
N GLY A 44 9.81 -3.51 -0.39
CA GLY A 44 8.74 -2.96 -1.21
C GLY A 44 7.33 -3.10 -0.62
N LEU A 45 7.23 -3.35 0.69
CA LEU A 45 5.99 -3.39 1.46
C LEU A 45 5.80 -2.08 2.25
N PRO A 46 4.59 -1.79 2.74
CA PRO A 46 4.37 -0.68 3.67
C PRO A 46 5.22 -0.82 4.94
N ASP A 47 5.58 0.31 5.56
CA ASP A 47 6.30 0.31 6.83
C ASP A 47 5.55 -0.46 7.91
N GLY A 48 6.30 -1.21 8.71
CA GLY A 48 5.76 -2.07 9.77
C GLY A 48 5.19 -3.41 9.29
N GLN A 49 5.08 -3.64 7.98
CA GLN A 49 4.64 -4.92 7.46
C GLN A 49 5.80 -5.91 7.39
N MET A 50 5.58 -7.10 7.95
CA MET A 50 6.53 -8.20 7.92
C MET A 50 6.74 -8.69 6.48
N GLY A 51 8.00 -8.91 6.09
CA GLY A 51 8.32 -9.52 4.80
C GLY A 51 7.85 -10.97 4.69
N ASN A 52 7.88 -11.48 3.47
CA ASN A 52 7.56 -12.86 3.16
C ASN A 52 8.47 -13.38 2.05
N SER A 53 8.39 -14.69 1.78
CA SER A 53 9.23 -15.34 0.79
C SER A 53 9.04 -14.78 -0.63
N GLU A 54 7.82 -14.44 -1.01
CA GLU A 54 7.51 -13.92 -2.34
C GLU A 54 8.24 -12.61 -2.62
N VAL A 55 8.06 -11.61 -1.76
CA VAL A 55 8.73 -10.31 -1.94
C VAL A 55 10.26 -10.43 -1.80
N GLY A 56 10.75 -11.26 -0.89
CA GLY A 56 12.19 -11.48 -0.69
C GLY A 56 12.84 -12.07 -1.93
N HIS A 57 12.29 -13.14 -2.49
CA HIS A 57 12.80 -13.77 -3.72
C HIS A 57 12.65 -12.85 -4.93
N THR A 58 11.56 -12.10 -5.03
CA THR A 58 11.36 -11.11 -6.09
C THR A 58 12.46 -10.05 -6.07
N ASN A 59 12.78 -9.49 -4.90
CA ASN A 59 13.84 -8.48 -4.77
C ASN A 59 15.23 -9.04 -5.08
N ILE A 60 15.54 -10.26 -4.60
CA ILE A 60 16.79 -10.94 -4.90
C ILE A 60 16.92 -11.18 -6.42
N GLY A 61 15.86 -11.68 -7.06
CA GLY A 61 15.85 -11.94 -8.50
C GLY A 61 15.94 -10.68 -9.35
N ALA A 62 15.33 -9.59 -8.92
CA ALA A 62 15.34 -8.31 -9.62
C ALA A 62 16.63 -7.51 -9.38
N GLY A 63 17.41 -7.83 -8.34
CA GLY A 63 18.60 -7.05 -7.93
C GLY A 63 18.27 -5.62 -7.46
N ARG A 64 17.04 -5.36 -7.09
CA ARG A 64 16.53 -4.06 -6.60
C ARG A 64 15.29 -4.24 -5.76
N ILE A 65 14.89 -3.20 -5.02
CA ILE A 65 13.59 -3.18 -4.35
C ILE A 65 12.47 -3.09 -5.40
N VAL A 66 11.55 -4.05 -5.37
CA VAL A 66 10.33 -4.07 -6.19
C VAL A 66 9.17 -3.68 -5.28
N TYR A 67 8.71 -2.44 -5.39
CA TYR A 67 7.57 -1.97 -4.62
C TYR A 67 6.28 -2.70 -5.04
N GLN A 68 5.58 -3.25 -4.07
CA GLN A 68 4.24 -3.81 -4.28
C GLN A 68 3.27 -2.70 -4.68
N GLU A 69 2.19 -3.04 -5.39
CA GLU A 69 1.28 -2.05 -5.98
C GLU A 69 0.77 -1.02 -4.95
N LEU A 70 0.34 -1.46 -3.77
CA LEU A 70 -0.11 -0.56 -2.71
C LEU A 70 0.98 0.44 -2.32
N THR A 71 2.18 -0.06 -2.05
CA THR A 71 3.33 0.77 -1.66
C THR A 71 3.73 1.72 -2.79
N ARG A 72 3.72 1.24 -4.03
CA ARG A 72 4.03 2.04 -5.22
C ARG A 72 3.07 3.21 -5.37
N ILE A 73 1.76 2.97 -5.22
CA ILE A 73 0.74 4.02 -5.30
C ILE A 73 0.87 4.99 -4.13
N THR A 74 1.03 4.49 -2.90
CA THR A 74 1.25 5.35 -1.72
C THR A 74 2.46 6.26 -1.90
N LYS A 75 3.58 5.72 -2.39
CA LYS A 75 4.79 6.48 -2.68
C LYS A 75 4.55 7.54 -3.76
N ALA A 76 3.84 7.18 -4.83
CA ALA A 76 3.50 8.11 -5.90
C ALA A 76 2.63 9.28 -5.42
N VAL A 77 1.70 9.03 -4.49
CA VAL A 77 0.91 10.11 -3.85
C VAL A 77 1.82 11.01 -3.02
N GLN A 78 2.79 10.44 -2.29
CA GLN A 78 3.70 11.19 -1.42
C GLN A 78 4.72 12.03 -2.19
N ASP A 79 5.30 11.49 -3.27
CA ASP A 79 6.31 12.18 -4.09
C ASP A 79 5.70 13.07 -5.19
N GLY A 80 4.39 13.00 -5.38
CA GLY A 80 3.65 13.82 -6.34
C GLY A 80 3.50 13.23 -7.73
N SER A 81 4.21 12.17 -8.09
CA SER A 81 4.15 11.54 -9.41
C SER A 81 2.77 10.94 -9.73
N PHE A 82 1.96 10.65 -8.70
CA PHE A 82 0.56 10.24 -8.86
C PHE A 82 -0.26 11.27 -9.64
N PHE A 83 -0.02 12.55 -9.42
CA PHE A 83 -0.75 13.65 -10.05
C PHE A 83 -0.37 13.88 -11.52
N GLU A 84 0.67 13.21 -11.99
CA GLU A 84 1.15 13.25 -13.38
C GLU A 84 0.73 12.01 -14.19
N ASN A 85 -0.02 11.08 -13.57
CA ASN A 85 -0.47 9.88 -14.26
C ASN A 85 -1.41 10.23 -15.42
N GLU A 86 -0.98 9.91 -16.64
CA GLU A 86 -1.66 10.30 -17.88
C GLU A 86 -3.12 9.82 -17.94
N ALA A 87 -3.42 8.62 -17.47
CA ALA A 87 -4.77 8.08 -17.50
C ALA A 87 -5.70 8.82 -16.53
N LEU A 88 -5.20 9.17 -15.34
CA LEU A 88 -5.95 9.95 -14.35
C LEU A 88 -6.16 11.39 -14.84
N VAL A 89 -5.11 12.02 -15.37
CA VAL A 89 -5.16 13.35 -15.96
C VAL A 89 -6.19 13.40 -17.10
N HIS A 90 -6.16 12.40 -18.00
CA HIS A 90 -7.11 12.31 -19.11
C HIS A 90 -8.55 12.19 -18.61
N ALA A 91 -8.82 11.32 -17.64
CA ALA A 91 -10.17 11.12 -17.09
C ALA A 91 -10.72 12.41 -16.44
N MET A 92 -9.86 13.12 -15.70
CA MET A 92 -10.25 14.38 -15.04
C MET A 92 -10.46 15.52 -16.03
N ASN A 93 -9.59 15.64 -17.03
CA ASN A 93 -9.77 16.63 -18.10
C ASN A 93 -11.07 16.37 -18.89
N ASN A 94 -11.34 15.12 -19.23
CA ASN A 94 -12.58 14.75 -19.91
C ASN A 94 -13.82 15.15 -19.11
N ALA A 95 -13.83 14.89 -17.79
CA ALA A 95 -14.95 15.29 -16.94
C ALA A 95 -15.10 16.81 -16.86
N LYS A 96 -13.99 17.56 -16.74
CA LYS A 96 -13.97 19.01 -16.65
C LYS A 96 -14.42 19.66 -17.95
N GLU A 97 -13.85 19.28 -19.09
CA GLU A 97 -14.10 19.89 -20.40
C GLU A 97 -15.53 19.67 -20.89
N ASN A 98 -16.10 18.51 -20.57
CA ASN A 98 -17.48 18.19 -20.95
C ASN A 98 -18.52 18.59 -19.89
N GLY A 99 -18.10 19.16 -18.76
CA GLY A 99 -19.00 19.50 -17.65
C GLY A 99 -19.70 18.28 -17.02
N THR A 100 -19.12 17.09 -17.17
CA THR A 100 -19.68 15.85 -16.66
C THR A 100 -19.16 15.50 -15.27
N ALA A 101 -19.72 14.45 -14.68
CA ALA A 101 -19.31 13.99 -13.36
C ALA A 101 -18.14 12.99 -13.45
N LEU A 102 -17.20 13.11 -12.50
CA LEU A 102 -16.20 12.10 -12.22
C LEU A 102 -16.71 11.17 -11.13
N HIS A 103 -16.74 9.89 -11.41
CA HIS A 103 -17.14 8.85 -10.45
C HIS A 103 -15.93 8.04 -9.98
N LEU A 104 -15.71 8.01 -8.67
CA LEU A 104 -14.67 7.22 -8.01
C LEU A 104 -15.34 6.06 -7.29
N ILE A 105 -14.97 4.83 -7.63
CA ILE A 105 -15.55 3.60 -7.07
C ILE A 105 -14.43 2.74 -6.49
N GLY A 106 -14.56 2.30 -5.25
CA GLY A 106 -13.57 1.43 -4.63
C GLY A 106 -13.88 1.06 -3.20
N LEU A 107 -13.06 0.18 -2.66
CA LEU A 107 -13.14 -0.26 -1.28
C LEU A 107 -12.66 0.87 -0.35
N LEU A 108 -13.52 1.32 0.54
CA LEU A 108 -13.22 2.34 1.54
C LEU A 108 -12.66 1.68 2.79
N SER A 109 -11.35 1.58 2.86
CA SER A 109 -10.63 0.85 3.91
C SER A 109 -9.21 1.41 4.09
N ASN A 110 -8.68 1.28 5.29
CA ASN A 110 -7.26 1.51 5.61
C ASN A 110 -6.50 0.20 5.84
N GLY A 111 -7.11 -0.94 5.56
CA GLY A 111 -6.51 -2.26 5.77
C GLY A 111 -5.27 -2.53 4.92
N GLY A 112 -5.14 -1.85 3.77
CA GLY A 112 -3.95 -1.94 2.94
C GLY A 112 -3.74 -3.29 2.24
N VAL A 113 -4.80 -4.09 2.10
CA VAL A 113 -4.77 -5.37 1.38
C VAL A 113 -5.27 -5.19 -0.06
N HIS A 114 -6.46 -4.64 -0.23
CA HIS A 114 -7.08 -4.42 -1.54
C HIS A 114 -7.17 -2.95 -1.92
N SER A 115 -7.10 -2.04 -0.96
CA SER A 115 -7.13 -0.59 -1.16
C SER A 115 -6.56 0.13 0.07
N HIS A 116 -6.38 1.44 -0.06
CA HIS A 116 -6.08 2.32 1.07
C HIS A 116 -6.75 3.67 0.89
N ASN A 117 -7.40 4.20 1.94
CA ASN A 117 -8.12 5.48 1.94
C ASN A 117 -7.27 6.65 1.41
N GLN A 118 -5.96 6.66 1.71
CA GLN A 118 -5.05 7.70 1.24
C GLN A 118 -5.01 7.82 -0.29
N HIS A 119 -5.20 6.72 -1.03
CA HIS A 119 -5.23 6.76 -2.49
C HIS A 119 -6.49 7.46 -3.00
N LEU A 120 -7.65 7.24 -2.34
CA LEU A 120 -8.88 7.94 -2.64
C LEU A 120 -8.73 9.45 -2.32
N TYR A 121 -8.10 9.79 -1.21
CA TYR A 121 -7.85 11.19 -0.86
C TYR A 121 -6.94 11.87 -1.88
N GLY A 122 -5.92 11.16 -2.37
CA GLY A 122 -5.08 11.63 -3.49
C GLY A 122 -5.89 11.91 -4.77
N LEU A 123 -6.86 11.06 -5.11
CA LEU A 123 -7.76 11.30 -6.26
C LEU A 123 -8.65 12.54 -6.05
N LEU A 124 -9.18 12.74 -4.84
CA LEU A 124 -9.95 13.95 -4.51
C LEU A 124 -9.10 15.22 -4.59
N GLU A 125 -7.88 15.18 -4.05
CA GLU A 125 -6.94 16.30 -4.16
C GLU A 125 -6.58 16.61 -5.62
N MET A 126 -6.37 15.58 -6.43
CA MET A 126 -6.12 15.72 -7.86
C MET A 126 -7.30 16.39 -8.57
N ALA A 127 -8.52 15.90 -8.33
CA ALA A 127 -9.73 16.49 -8.87
C ALA A 127 -9.87 17.98 -8.51
N LYS A 128 -9.58 18.32 -7.24
CA LYS A 128 -9.57 19.70 -6.76
C LYS A 128 -8.54 20.56 -7.49
N LYS A 129 -7.29 20.08 -7.57
CA LYS A 129 -6.19 20.78 -8.27
C LYS A 129 -6.50 21.02 -9.74
N MET A 130 -7.15 20.07 -10.39
CA MET A 130 -7.52 20.15 -11.80
C MET A 130 -8.82 20.93 -12.07
N GLY A 131 -9.57 21.30 -11.03
CA GLY A 131 -10.81 22.06 -11.12
C GLY A 131 -12.01 21.24 -11.63
N VAL A 132 -12.05 19.95 -11.26
CA VAL A 132 -13.24 19.10 -11.48
C VAL A 132 -14.23 19.33 -10.35
N GLU A 133 -15.40 19.89 -10.64
CA GLU A 133 -16.37 20.29 -9.62
C GLU A 133 -17.31 19.14 -9.21
N ASN A 134 -17.71 18.32 -10.19
CA ASN A 134 -18.69 17.26 -10.00
C ASN A 134 -17.98 15.91 -9.74
N VAL A 135 -17.64 15.63 -8.49
CA VAL A 135 -16.97 14.38 -8.09
C VAL A 135 -17.86 13.58 -7.15
N TYR A 136 -18.09 12.32 -7.48
CA TYR A 136 -18.94 11.41 -6.72
C TYR A 136 -18.16 10.15 -6.31
N VAL A 137 -18.25 9.78 -5.03
CA VAL A 137 -17.61 8.57 -4.50
C VAL A 137 -18.67 7.51 -4.21
N HIS A 138 -18.45 6.33 -4.76
CA HIS A 138 -19.20 5.11 -4.48
C HIS A 138 -18.39 4.24 -3.53
N ALA A 139 -18.69 4.31 -2.24
CA ALA A 139 -17.96 3.65 -1.18
C ALA A 139 -18.39 2.20 -1.04
N LEU A 140 -17.52 1.26 -1.35
CA LEU A 140 -17.69 -0.15 -1.02
C LEU A 140 -17.07 -0.37 0.36
N LEU A 141 -17.88 -0.80 1.34
CA LEU A 141 -17.39 -0.99 2.70
C LEU A 141 -16.64 -2.32 2.83
N ASP A 142 -15.57 -2.28 3.60
CA ASP A 142 -14.82 -3.46 4.02
C ASP A 142 -15.54 -4.15 5.19
N GLY A 143 -14.93 -5.06 5.81
CA GLY A 143 -15.43 -5.87 6.94
C GLY A 143 -14.73 -7.22 6.97
N ARG A 144 -13.66 -7.35 6.16
CA ARG A 144 -12.81 -8.52 6.09
C ARG A 144 -11.37 -8.19 6.49
N ASP A 145 -10.80 -7.14 5.89
CA ASP A 145 -9.41 -6.71 6.14
C ASP A 145 -9.34 -5.79 7.36
N VAL A 146 -10.48 -5.22 7.74
CA VAL A 146 -10.72 -4.39 8.93
C VAL A 146 -11.96 -4.87 9.68
N PRO A 147 -12.18 -4.48 10.95
CA PRO A 147 -13.35 -4.91 11.73
C PRO A 147 -14.67 -4.61 11.00
N PRO A 148 -15.65 -5.54 11.04
CA PRO A 148 -16.94 -5.38 10.33
C PRO A 148 -17.73 -4.12 10.71
N SER A 149 -17.51 -3.57 11.90
CA SER A 149 -18.19 -2.37 12.40
C SER A 149 -17.52 -1.05 12.01
N SER A 150 -16.34 -1.08 11.35
CA SER A 150 -15.53 0.12 11.07
C SER A 150 -16.05 0.99 9.92
N GLY A 151 -16.96 0.47 9.09
CA GLY A 151 -17.42 1.15 7.87
C GLY A 151 -18.03 2.53 8.13
N LYS A 152 -18.77 2.70 9.23
CA LYS A 152 -19.34 3.99 9.62
C LYS A 152 -18.25 5.06 9.85
N ASP A 153 -17.17 4.68 10.51
CA ASP A 153 -16.08 5.61 10.84
C ASP A 153 -15.31 6.01 9.57
N PHE A 154 -15.08 5.08 8.65
CA PHE A 154 -14.47 5.39 7.36
C PHE A 154 -15.32 6.31 6.49
N VAL A 155 -16.64 6.12 6.47
CA VAL A 155 -17.54 7.06 5.74
C VAL A 155 -17.49 8.45 6.38
N LYS A 156 -17.48 8.54 7.71
CA LYS A 156 -17.35 9.80 8.42
C LYS A 156 -16.02 10.50 8.09
N GLU A 157 -14.91 9.77 8.17
CA GLU A 157 -13.57 10.26 7.82
C GLU A 157 -13.54 10.78 6.38
N LEU A 158 -14.10 10.00 5.42
CA LEU A 158 -14.19 10.42 4.03
C LEU A 158 -14.95 11.73 3.87
N MET A 159 -16.09 11.88 4.54
CA MET A 159 -16.88 13.12 4.47
C MET A 159 -16.14 14.32 5.04
N GLU A 160 -15.38 14.12 6.11
CA GLU A 160 -14.53 15.16 6.72
C GLU A 160 -13.40 15.55 5.76
N LYS A 161 -12.75 14.57 5.12
CA LYS A 161 -11.72 14.81 4.10
C LYS A 161 -12.25 15.53 2.87
N MET A 162 -13.42 15.14 2.36
CA MET A 162 -14.08 15.86 1.27
C MET A 162 -14.36 17.32 1.61
N LYS A 163 -14.78 17.59 2.84
CA LYS A 163 -15.02 18.96 3.33
C LYS A 163 -13.70 19.75 3.43
N GLU A 164 -12.63 19.13 3.92
CA GLU A 164 -11.29 19.72 4.04
C GLU A 164 -10.72 20.06 2.66
N ILE A 165 -10.78 19.14 1.72
CA ILE A 165 -10.28 19.31 0.34
C ILE A 165 -11.19 20.27 -0.46
N GLY A 166 -12.47 20.30 -0.14
CA GLY A 166 -13.46 21.18 -0.78
C GLY A 166 -13.97 20.64 -2.11
N VAL A 167 -14.01 19.32 -2.29
CA VAL A 167 -14.59 18.65 -3.47
C VAL A 167 -15.07 17.24 -3.09
N GLY A 168 -16.06 16.74 -3.83
CA GLY A 168 -16.57 15.39 -3.70
C GLY A 168 -17.84 15.28 -2.86
N LYS A 169 -18.66 14.28 -3.21
CA LYS A 169 -19.86 13.87 -2.47
C LYS A 169 -19.92 12.35 -2.43
N VAL A 170 -20.35 11.78 -1.32
CA VAL A 170 -20.66 10.35 -1.25
C VAL A 170 -21.98 10.13 -2.00
N ALA A 171 -21.93 9.34 -3.06
CA ALA A 171 -23.10 9.04 -3.91
C ALA A 171 -23.81 7.76 -3.44
N THR A 172 -23.03 6.71 -3.17
CA THR A 172 -23.57 5.44 -2.68
C THR A 172 -22.67 4.84 -1.61
N VAL A 173 -23.28 4.08 -0.73
CA VAL A 173 -22.58 3.25 0.25
C VAL A 173 -23.09 1.83 0.12
N MET A 174 -22.21 0.88 -0.07
CA MET A 174 -22.54 -0.54 -0.19
C MET A 174 -21.75 -1.32 0.86
N GLY A 175 -22.47 -2.08 1.67
CA GLY A 175 -21.86 -2.99 2.63
C GLY A 175 -21.38 -4.28 1.96
N ARG A 176 -20.69 -5.11 2.76
CA ARG A 176 -20.35 -6.47 2.38
C ARG A 176 -21.44 -7.43 2.83
N TYR A 177 -21.86 -8.32 1.95
CA TYR A 177 -22.80 -9.42 2.26
C TYR A 177 -22.03 -10.66 2.69
#